data_632d98741e7dcb769440ba982afed2c7
#
_entry.id   632d98741e7dcb769440ba982afed2c7
#
_cell.length_a   1.000
_cell.length_b   1.000
_cell.length_c   1.000
_cell.angle_alpha   90.00
_cell.angle_beta   90.00
_cell.angle_gamma   90.00
#
_symmetry.space_group_name_H-M   'P 1'
#
loop_
_entity.id
_entity.type
_entity.pdbx_description
1 polymer ?
#
loop_
_entity_poly.entity_id
_entity_poly.type
_entity_poly.pdbx_seq_one_letter_code
_entity_poly.pdbx_strand_id
1 'polypeptide(L)'
;MAYINQPPDIRQLFAALDDRLRKLETAVRFTAPSVASEPTYPREADIIYNNTNDYMEYWNGSAWVVFGDNNLGVPKVTFTSTWTGTGLTFTGSPSTACYSRVGKMIFVNIKISCATVTNFGTGNYSLTLPAGLTPNVNAVITGGLHHIATGDHYLLYGDIQSGSSTLELYYPQSNGTMQRMDYNSPHTLQVADFFYFSGMYFLS
;
A
#
# COMPACT_ATOMS: atom_id res chain seq x y z
N MET A 1 5.72 -67.30 -39.29
CA MET A 1 5.95 -66.02 -40.00
C MET A 1 6.02 -64.91 -38.94
N ALA A 2 7.17 -64.33 -38.77
CA ALA A 2 7.36 -63.22 -37.82
C ALA A 2 6.80 -61.95 -38.46
N TYR A 3 5.87 -61.29 -37.79
CA TYR A 3 5.43 -59.95 -38.16
C TYR A 3 6.59 -59.01 -37.98
N ILE A 4 7.15 -58.53 -39.10
CA ILE A 4 8.12 -57.43 -39.08
C ILE A 4 7.32 -56.17 -38.68
N ASN A 5 7.58 -55.63 -37.49
CA ASN A 5 7.03 -54.33 -37.09
C ASN A 5 7.56 -53.30 -38.10
N GLN A 6 6.69 -52.90 -39.04
CA GLN A 6 7.00 -51.77 -39.90
C GLN A 6 7.20 -50.54 -39.02
N PRO A 7 8.25 -49.74 -39.26
CA PRO A 7 8.41 -48.49 -38.56
C PRO A 7 7.17 -47.62 -38.82
N PRO A 8 6.67 -46.90 -37.82
CA PRO A 8 5.50 -46.05 -38.00
C PRO A 8 5.74 -45.04 -39.15
N ASP A 9 4.74 -44.86 -39.99
CA ASP A 9 4.78 -43.87 -41.06
C ASP A 9 5.12 -42.52 -40.49
N ILE A 10 6.03 -41.79 -41.13
CA ILE A 10 6.48 -40.49 -40.70
C ILE A 10 5.31 -39.52 -40.46
N ARG A 11 4.22 -39.66 -41.20
CA ARG A 11 2.96 -38.91 -41.01
C ARG A 11 2.28 -39.23 -39.69
N GLN A 12 2.34 -40.47 -39.24
CA GLN A 12 1.80 -40.88 -37.94
C GLN A 12 2.64 -40.32 -36.80
N LEU A 13 3.95 -40.23 -36.97
CA LEU A 13 4.87 -39.60 -36.01
C LEU A 13 4.59 -38.10 -35.88
N PHE A 14 4.41 -37.40 -37.01
CA PHE A 14 4.07 -35.98 -36.98
C PHE A 14 2.69 -35.74 -36.37
N ALA A 15 1.66 -36.55 -36.67
CA ALA A 15 0.36 -36.42 -36.05
C ALA A 15 0.39 -36.66 -34.53
N ALA A 16 1.19 -37.63 -34.06
CA ALA A 16 1.38 -37.89 -32.64
C ALA A 16 2.15 -36.73 -31.95
N LEU A 17 3.12 -36.13 -32.63
CA LEU A 17 3.86 -34.97 -32.11
C LEU A 17 2.93 -33.73 -32.01
N ASP A 18 2.12 -33.46 -33.03
CA ASP A 18 1.17 -32.36 -33.02
C ASP A 18 0.12 -32.51 -31.91
N ASP A 19 -0.41 -33.73 -31.69
CA ASP A 19 -1.31 -34.01 -30.57
C ASP A 19 -0.64 -33.80 -29.20
N ARG A 20 0.63 -34.18 -29.05
CA ARG A 20 1.39 -33.92 -27.81
C ARG A 20 1.67 -32.43 -27.61
N LEU A 21 1.99 -31.68 -28.68
CA LEU A 21 2.18 -30.24 -28.62
C LEU A 21 0.90 -29.52 -28.21
N ARG A 22 -0.23 -29.89 -28.84
CA ARG A 22 -1.55 -29.33 -28.45
C ARG A 22 -1.93 -29.62 -26.99
N LYS A 23 -1.63 -30.83 -26.51
CA LYS A 23 -1.84 -31.20 -25.09
C LYS A 23 -0.93 -30.39 -24.17
N LEU A 24 0.32 -30.14 -24.56
CA LEU A 24 1.25 -29.28 -23.81
C LEU A 24 0.79 -27.82 -23.82
N GLU A 25 0.37 -27.29 -24.96
CA GLU A 25 -0.17 -25.92 -25.08
C GLU A 25 -1.44 -25.74 -24.22
N THR A 26 -2.30 -26.77 -24.16
CA THR A 26 -3.50 -26.77 -23.32
C THR A 26 -3.14 -26.89 -21.82
N ALA A 27 -2.12 -27.69 -21.50
CA ALA A 27 -1.64 -27.86 -20.13
C ALA A 27 -0.89 -26.62 -19.60
N VAL A 28 -0.29 -25.81 -20.49
CA VAL A 28 0.39 -24.55 -20.13
C VAL A 28 -0.62 -23.40 -19.93
N ARG A 29 -1.83 -23.51 -20.45
CA ARG A 29 -2.92 -22.57 -20.12
C ARG A 29 -3.46 -22.88 -18.73
N PHE A 30 -2.79 -22.31 -17.73
CA PHE A 30 -3.33 -22.33 -16.38
C PHE A 30 -4.61 -21.49 -16.34
N THR A 31 -5.75 -22.16 -16.16
CA THR A 31 -7.01 -21.50 -15.88
C THR A 31 -7.38 -21.83 -14.45
N ALA A 32 -7.22 -20.87 -13.54
CA ALA A 32 -7.67 -21.06 -12.17
C ALA A 32 -9.18 -21.36 -12.17
N PRO A 33 -9.66 -22.42 -11.49
CA PRO A 33 -11.08 -22.66 -11.36
C PRO A 33 -11.75 -21.48 -10.67
N SER A 34 -12.85 -21.00 -11.27
CA SER A 34 -13.67 -19.93 -10.69
C SER A 34 -14.65 -20.55 -9.69
N VAL A 35 -14.62 -20.10 -8.45
CA VAL A 35 -15.45 -20.61 -7.36
C VAL A 35 -16.11 -19.46 -6.60
N ALA A 36 -17.34 -19.69 -6.12
CA ALA A 36 -18.06 -18.72 -5.30
C ALA A 36 -17.67 -18.79 -3.82
N SER A 37 -17.03 -19.87 -3.41
CA SER A 37 -16.52 -20.07 -2.04
C SER A 37 -15.30 -20.96 -2.07
N GLU A 38 -14.44 -20.81 -1.07
CA GLU A 38 -13.23 -21.61 -0.90
C GLU A 38 -13.55 -23.12 -0.81
N PRO A 39 -12.79 -23.99 -1.51
CA PRO A 39 -12.92 -25.44 -1.40
C PRO A 39 -12.68 -25.93 0.03
N THR A 40 -13.50 -26.88 0.49
CA THR A 40 -13.41 -27.42 1.86
C THR A 40 -12.16 -28.31 2.07
N TYR A 41 -11.63 -28.90 1.01
CA TYR A 41 -10.47 -29.81 1.06
C TYR A 41 -9.41 -29.40 0.04
N PRO A 42 -8.73 -28.26 0.26
CA PRO A 42 -7.69 -27.81 -0.64
C PRO A 42 -6.42 -28.64 -0.48
N ARG A 43 -5.62 -28.69 -1.54
CA ARG A 43 -4.26 -29.22 -1.52
C ARG A 43 -3.26 -28.06 -1.49
N GLU A 44 -2.09 -28.28 -0.93
CA GLU A 44 -1.02 -27.26 -0.98
C GLU A 44 -0.74 -26.85 -2.42
N ALA A 45 -0.61 -25.56 -2.63
CA ALA A 45 -0.46 -24.90 -3.93
C ALA A 45 -1.70 -24.93 -4.86
N ASP A 46 -2.88 -25.40 -4.42
CA ASP A 46 -4.10 -25.16 -5.18
C ASP A 46 -4.32 -23.65 -5.36
N ILE A 47 -4.76 -23.28 -6.55
CA ILE A 47 -5.04 -21.88 -6.92
C ILE A 47 -6.47 -21.79 -7.43
N ILE A 48 -7.23 -20.82 -6.93
CA ILE A 48 -8.61 -20.53 -7.35
C ILE A 48 -8.79 -19.07 -7.70
N TYR A 49 -9.81 -18.77 -8.49
CA TYR A 49 -10.37 -17.44 -8.62
C TYR A 49 -11.66 -17.36 -7.81
N ASN A 50 -11.63 -16.61 -6.71
CA ASN A 50 -12.81 -16.40 -5.87
C ASN A 50 -13.68 -15.31 -6.50
N ASN A 51 -14.76 -15.71 -7.16
CA ASN A 51 -15.65 -14.80 -7.89
C ASN A 51 -16.62 -14.01 -7.01
N THR A 52 -16.71 -14.34 -5.73
CA THR A 52 -17.47 -13.55 -4.75
C THR A 52 -16.68 -12.32 -4.30
N ASN A 53 -15.37 -12.48 -4.17
CA ASN A 53 -14.47 -11.45 -3.69
C ASN A 53 -13.63 -10.82 -4.81
N ASP A 54 -13.75 -11.33 -6.05
CA ASP A 54 -13.08 -10.85 -7.27
C ASP A 54 -11.55 -10.93 -7.20
N TYR A 55 -11.00 -12.08 -6.72
CA TYR A 55 -9.56 -12.27 -6.61
C TYR A 55 -9.06 -13.73 -6.73
N MET A 56 -7.76 -13.87 -7.01
CA MET A 56 -7.07 -15.16 -6.99
C MET A 56 -6.53 -15.48 -5.61
N GLU A 57 -6.68 -16.73 -5.20
CA GLU A 57 -6.16 -17.26 -3.95
C GLU A 57 -5.35 -18.52 -4.20
N TYR A 58 -4.38 -18.78 -3.33
CA TYR A 58 -3.67 -20.05 -3.28
C TYR A 58 -3.71 -20.63 -1.87
N TRP A 59 -3.75 -21.96 -1.79
CA TRP A 59 -3.67 -22.66 -0.51
C TRP A 59 -2.20 -22.83 -0.09
N ASN A 60 -1.83 -22.31 1.08
CA ASN A 60 -0.46 -22.39 1.60
C ASN A 60 -0.20 -23.60 2.51
N GLY A 61 -1.13 -24.57 2.53
CA GLY A 61 -1.11 -25.74 3.42
C GLY A 61 -1.92 -25.56 4.71
N SER A 62 -2.30 -24.32 5.08
CA SER A 62 -3.05 -24.03 6.31
C SER A 62 -4.20 -23.03 6.11
N ALA A 63 -4.12 -22.15 5.14
CA ALA A 63 -5.13 -21.13 4.84
C ALA A 63 -5.10 -20.75 3.36
N TRP A 64 -6.24 -20.26 2.85
CA TRP A 64 -6.30 -19.56 1.59
C TRP A 64 -5.64 -18.19 1.74
N VAL A 65 -4.69 -17.94 0.87
CA VAL A 65 -3.93 -16.70 0.84
C VAL A 65 -4.14 -16.05 -0.52
N VAL A 66 -4.48 -14.82 -0.48
CA VAL A 66 -4.69 -14.04 -1.67
C VAL A 66 -3.43 -13.97 -2.52
N PHE A 67 -3.57 -14.28 -3.81
CA PHE A 67 -2.46 -14.28 -4.77
C PHE A 67 -2.20 -12.88 -5.29
N GLY A 68 -1.28 -12.20 -4.66
CA GLY A 68 -1.10 -10.77 -4.92
C GLY A 68 -2.34 -10.02 -4.41
N ASP A 69 -2.13 -8.99 -3.66
CA ASP A 69 -3.23 -8.23 -3.10
C ASP A 69 -4.20 -7.79 -4.21
N ASN A 70 -5.36 -8.30 -4.19
CA ASN A 70 -6.35 -8.56 -5.19
C ASN A 70 -7.14 -7.53 -5.83
N ASN A 71 -6.84 -6.47 -5.55
CA ASN A 71 -7.10 -5.33 -6.36
C ASN A 71 -5.69 -5.00 -6.84
N LEU A 72 -5.48 -4.70 -8.01
CA LEU A 72 -4.55 -3.64 -8.27
C LEU A 72 -4.85 -2.45 -7.33
N GLY A 73 -5.71 -2.64 -6.34
CA GLY A 73 -6.09 -1.90 -5.17
C GLY A 73 -5.72 -2.65 -3.92
N VAL A 74 -4.51 -2.47 -3.42
CA VAL A 74 -4.07 -2.83 -2.08
C VAL A 74 -5.14 -2.41 -1.07
N PRO A 75 -5.62 -3.30 -0.15
CA PRO A 75 -6.64 -2.92 0.81
C PRO A 75 -6.24 -1.63 1.50
N LYS A 76 -7.12 -0.66 1.42
CA LYS A 76 -6.98 0.57 2.18
C LYS A 76 -7.22 0.24 3.65
N VAL A 77 -6.16 0.28 4.44
CA VAL A 77 -6.24 0.12 5.89
C VAL A 77 -6.30 1.51 6.53
N THR A 78 -7.35 1.78 7.29
CA THR A 78 -7.44 3.01 8.08
C THR A 78 -6.62 2.89 9.35
N PHE A 79 -5.97 3.97 9.76
CA PHE A 79 -5.28 4.06 11.04
C PHE A 79 -5.43 5.46 11.63
N THR A 80 -5.14 5.60 12.91
CA THR A 80 -5.11 6.91 13.56
C THR A 80 -3.67 7.40 13.59
N SER A 81 -3.39 8.48 12.86
CA SER A 81 -2.12 9.19 12.95
C SER A 81 -2.22 10.23 14.06
N THR A 82 -1.38 10.11 15.06
CA THR A 82 -1.33 11.08 16.17
C THR A 82 -0.46 12.26 15.76
N TRP A 83 -1.03 13.44 15.81
CA TRP A 83 -0.29 14.69 15.66
C TRP A 83 0.27 15.12 17.01
N THR A 84 1.57 15.35 17.07
CA THR A 84 2.28 15.70 18.31
C THR A 84 3.01 17.04 18.19
N GLY A 85 3.03 17.76 19.29
CA GLY A 85 3.72 19.03 19.49
C GLY A 85 3.65 19.39 20.97
N THR A 86 4.58 20.22 21.48
CA THR A 86 4.60 20.60 22.90
C THR A 86 3.35 21.42 23.24
N GLY A 87 2.52 20.92 24.17
CA GLY A 87 1.29 21.59 24.61
C GLY A 87 0.13 21.55 23.61
N LEU A 88 0.25 20.78 22.52
CA LEU A 88 -0.82 20.57 21.53
C LEU A 88 -1.95 19.76 22.17
N THR A 89 -3.20 20.23 22.05
CA THR A 89 -4.38 19.56 22.58
C THR A 89 -5.56 19.60 21.61
N PHE A 90 -6.41 18.56 21.64
CA PHE A 90 -7.59 18.42 20.78
C PHE A 90 -8.83 17.99 21.55
N THR A 91 -10.00 18.25 20.96
CA THR A 91 -11.25 17.58 21.28
C THR A 91 -11.53 16.53 20.21
N GLY A 92 -11.23 15.24 20.50
CA GLY A 92 -11.38 14.15 19.52
C GLY A 92 -10.13 13.93 18.66
N SER A 93 -10.24 13.13 17.60
CA SER A 93 -9.13 12.83 16.68
C SER A 93 -9.09 13.84 15.52
N PRO A 94 -7.97 14.56 15.33
CA PRO A 94 -7.83 15.47 14.20
C PRO A 94 -7.50 14.75 12.90
N SER A 95 -7.18 13.45 12.93
CA SER A 95 -6.62 12.75 11.77
C SER A 95 -7.61 11.85 11.05
N THR A 96 -7.52 11.86 9.72
CA THR A 96 -8.02 10.80 8.84
C THR A 96 -6.84 10.26 8.07
N ALA A 97 -6.47 9.01 8.34
CA ALA A 97 -5.29 8.42 7.72
C ALA A 97 -5.56 7.00 7.23
N CYS A 98 -4.89 6.65 6.15
CA CYS A 98 -4.92 5.30 5.61
C CYS A 98 -3.59 4.96 4.96
N TYR A 99 -3.34 3.67 4.87
CA TYR A 99 -2.21 3.15 4.10
C TYR A 99 -2.65 1.96 3.27
N SER A 100 -1.80 1.64 2.32
CA SER A 100 -1.87 0.44 1.51
C SER A 100 -0.48 -0.19 1.44
N ARG A 101 -0.39 -1.54 1.42
CA ARG A 101 0.89 -2.25 1.44
C ARG A 101 1.03 -3.18 0.24
N VAL A 102 2.11 -3.03 -0.52
CA VAL A 102 2.51 -3.96 -1.60
C VAL A 102 3.88 -4.54 -1.25
N GLY A 103 3.93 -5.77 -0.79
CA GLY A 103 5.17 -6.39 -0.33
C GLY A 103 5.81 -5.60 0.81
N LYS A 104 6.97 -5.01 0.56
CA LYS A 104 7.68 -4.12 1.51
C LYS A 104 7.38 -2.63 1.31
N MET A 105 6.59 -2.26 0.32
CA MET A 105 6.25 -0.87 0.02
C MET A 105 4.96 -0.47 0.73
N ILE A 106 4.99 0.66 1.43
CA ILE A 106 3.84 1.28 2.07
C ILE A 106 3.51 2.57 1.34
N PHE A 107 2.29 2.67 0.86
CA PHE A 107 1.68 3.93 0.41
C PHE A 107 0.88 4.49 1.56
N VAL A 108 1.15 5.72 1.96
CA VAL A 108 0.47 6.37 3.08
C VAL A 108 -0.21 7.65 2.62
N ASN A 109 -1.40 7.89 3.18
CA ASN A 109 -2.13 9.14 3.01
C ASN A 109 -2.65 9.58 4.39
N ILE A 110 -2.29 10.79 4.80
CA ILE A 110 -2.65 11.36 6.10
C ILE A 110 -3.24 12.74 5.86
N LYS A 111 -4.43 13.01 6.43
CA LYS A 111 -5.03 14.33 6.48
C LYS A 111 -5.25 14.70 7.95
N ILE A 112 -4.81 15.87 8.34
CA ILE A 112 -5.00 16.46 9.66
C ILE A 112 -5.90 17.69 9.52
N SER A 113 -7.00 17.71 10.28
CA SER A 113 -7.89 18.86 10.37
C SER A 113 -7.62 19.61 11.67
N CYS A 114 -7.42 20.90 11.58
CA CYS A 114 -7.27 21.77 12.76
C CYS A 114 -8.60 22.05 13.48
N ALA A 115 -9.74 21.59 12.94
CA ALA A 115 -11.07 21.90 13.47
C ALA A 115 -11.32 21.44 14.91
N THR A 116 -10.57 20.42 15.37
CA THR A 116 -10.71 19.89 16.74
C THR A 116 -9.62 20.40 17.69
N VAL A 117 -8.70 21.25 17.21
CA VAL A 117 -7.59 21.77 18.00
C VAL A 117 -8.11 22.79 19.01
N THR A 118 -7.79 22.58 20.29
CA THR A 118 -8.11 23.50 21.38
C THR A 118 -6.90 24.34 21.79
N ASN A 119 -5.70 23.83 21.60
CA ASN A 119 -4.46 24.55 21.75
C ASN A 119 -3.43 24.02 20.77
N PHE A 120 -2.88 24.87 19.92
CA PHE A 120 -1.85 24.50 18.93
C PHE A 120 -0.49 24.23 19.56
N GLY A 121 -0.28 24.62 20.81
CA GLY A 121 0.97 24.37 21.53
C GLY A 121 2.15 25.17 20.94
N THR A 122 3.33 24.66 21.17
CA THR A 122 4.61 25.22 20.68
C THR A 122 5.55 24.10 20.24
N GLY A 123 6.65 24.47 19.58
CA GLY A 123 7.66 23.53 19.13
C GLY A 123 7.28 22.78 17.85
N ASN A 124 8.15 21.90 17.44
CA ASN A 124 8.06 21.20 16.16
C ASN A 124 6.97 20.13 16.15
N TYR A 125 6.30 19.99 15.02
CA TYR A 125 5.26 18.98 14.84
C TYR A 125 5.77 17.71 14.21
N SER A 126 5.14 16.60 14.61
CA SER A 126 5.31 15.30 13.96
C SER A 126 3.99 14.51 13.93
N LEU A 127 3.92 13.52 13.06
CA LEU A 127 2.79 12.59 12.91
C LEU A 127 3.26 11.17 13.11
N THR A 128 2.42 10.31 13.72
CA THR A 128 2.74 8.89 13.81
C THR A 128 2.43 8.17 12.49
N LEU A 129 3.31 7.24 12.13
CA LEU A 129 3.12 6.29 11.04
C LEU A 129 2.23 5.12 11.49
N PRO A 130 1.73 4.28 10.55
CA PRO A 130 1.00 3.07 10.91
C PRO A 130 1.83 2.16 11.84
N ALA A 131 1.20 1.67 12.90
CA ALA A 131 1.88 0.87 13.92
C ALA A 131 2.54 -0.39 13.33
N GLY A 132 3.78 -0.66 13.72
CA GLY A 132 4.55 -1.82 13.25
C GLY A 132 5.07 -1.74 11.81
N LEU A 133 4.88 -0.62 11.12
CA LEU A 133 5.31 -0.41 9.73
C LEU A 133 6.41 0.66 9.66
N THR A 134 7.54 0.41 10.31
CA THR A 134 8.68 1.33 10.32
C THR A 134 9.55 1.19 9.07
N PRO A 135 10.05 2.29 8.51
CA PRO A 135 10.91 2.26 7.32
C PRO A 135 12.29 1.65 7.63
N ASN A 136 12.90 1.04 6.62
CA ASN A 136 14.29 0.56 6.70
C ASN A 136 15.33 1.55 6.14
N VAL A 137 14.86 2.55 5.42
CA VAL A 137 15.67 3.63 4.85
C VAL A 137 14.96 4.96 5.09
N ASN A 138 15.70 6.05 5.09
CA ASN A 138 15.10 7.38 5.14
C ASN A 138 14.21 7.60 3.93
N ALA A 139 13.07 8.24 4.15
CA ALA A 139 12.12 8.56 3.10
C ALA A 139 11.57 9.98 3.28
N VAL A 140 11.21 10.60 2.19
CA VAL A 140 10.52 11.89 2.18
C VAL A 140 9.20 11.72 1.45
N ILE A 141 8.12 12.16 2.09
CA ILE A 141 6.81 12.24 1.46
C ILE A 141 6.40 13.70 1.31
N THR A 142 5.58 13.98 0.31
CA THR A 142 5.12 15.34 0.04
C THR A 142 3.77 15.61 0.67
N GLY A 143 3.52 16.87 0.98
CA GLY A 143 2.27 17.31 1.57
C GLY A 143 1.99 18.78 1.29
N GLY A 144 0.91 19.27 1.87
CA GLY A 144 0.52 20.66 1.79
C GLY A 144 -0.28 21.09 3.01
N LEU A 145 -0.16 22.35 3.36
CA LEU A 145 -1.03 23.06 4.31
C LEU A 145 -1.97 23.97 3.50
N HIS A 146 -3.25 23.84 3.74
CA HIS A 146 -4.26 24.74 3.20
C HIS A 146 -4.75 25.68 4.30
N HIS A 147 -4.47 26.97 4.13
CA HIS A 147 -4.96 28.03 4.99
C HIS A 147 -6.31 28.52 4.46
N ILE A 148 -7.39 28.14 5.14
CA ILE A 148 -8.75 28.36 4.66
C ILE A 148 -9.13 29.83 4.58
N ALA A 149 -8.66 30.66 5.52
CA ALA A 149 -9.08 32.06 5.59
C ALA A 149 -8.65 32.91 4.38
N THR A 150 -7.52 32.61 3.76
CA THR A 150 -6.99 33.30 2.58
C THR A 150 -7.02 32.44 1.30
N GLY A 151 -7.19 31.12 1.43
CA GLY A 151 -7.08 30.17 0.32
C GLY A 151 -5.64 29.84 -0.06
N ASP A 152 -4.65 30.23 0.77
CA ASP A 152 -3.24 29.98 0.50
C ASP A 152 -2.87 28.51 0.69
N HIS A 153 -1.93 28.04 -0.13
CA HIS A 153 -1.38 26.71 -0.07
C HIS A 153 0.14 26.77 0.17
N TYR A 154 0.59 26.05 1.18
CA TYR A 154 2.01 25.93 1.51
C TYR A 154 2.48 24.51 1.26
N LEU A 155 3.60 24.35 0.55
CA LEU A 155 4.22 23.05 0.34
C LEU A 155 4.81 22.55 1.66
N LEU A 156 4.55 21.29 1.98
CA LEU A 156 5.13 20.60 3.13
C LEU A 156 5.90 19.36 2.68
N TYR A 157 6.84 18.95 3.51
CA TYR A 157 7.55 17.70 3.40
C TYR A 157 7.49 16.94 4.71
N GLY A 158 7.28 15.65 4.61
CA GLY A 158 7.38 14.74 5.73
C GLY A 158 8.66 13.95 5.64
N ASP A 159 9.58 14.13 6.59
CA ASP A 159 10.83 13.38 6.71
C ASP A 159 10.62 12.18 7.63
N ILE A 160 10.95 10.99 7.13
CA ILE A 160 10.82 9.71 7.83
C ILE A 160 12.22 9.12 7.96
N GLN A 161 12.76 9.08 9.17
CA GLN A 161 14.06 8.47 9.44
C GLN A 161 13.93 6.94 9.50
N SER A 162 14.97 6.23 9.05
CA SER A 162 15.07 4.78 9.16
C SER A 162 14.84 4.31 10.60
N GLY A 163 13.96 3.31 10.78
CA GLY A 163 13.56 2.80 12.09
C GLY A 163 12.60 3.68 12.88
N SER A 164 12.24 4.86 12.38
CA SER A 164 11.31 5.78 13.06
C SER A 164 9.85 5.33 12.87
N SER A 165 9.04 5.51 13.89
CA SER A 165 7.57 5.40 13.83
C SER A 165 6.89 6.76 13.61
N THR A 166 7.65 7.81 13.34
CA THR A 166 7.15 9.18 13.17
C THR A 166 7.63 9.83 11.89
N LEU A 167 6.79 10.70 11.39
CA LEU A 167 7.00 11.60 10.28
C LEU A 167 7.23 13.00 10.83
N GLU A 168 8.40 13.58 10.62
CA GLU A 168 8.73 14.96 10.99
C GLU A 168 8.30 15.93 9.90
N LEU A 169 7.66 17.03 10.26
CA LEU A 169 7.06 17.97 9.31
C LEU A 169 8.00 19.13 9.02
N TYR A 170 8.23 19.39 7.73
CA TYR A 170 9.08 20.46 7.23
C TYR A 170 8.40 21.30 6.16
N TYR A 171 8.85 22.52 5.97
CA TYR A 171 8.48 23.37 4.86
C TYR A 171 9.71 24.07 4.26
N PRO A 172 9.70 24.40 2.95
CA PRO A 172 10.79 25.13 2.32
C PRO A 172 10.71 26.60 2.66
N GLN A 173 11.84 27.20 3.03
CA GLN A 173 11.97 28.63 3.19
C GLN A 173 12.38 29.32 1.88
N SER A 174 12.17 30.63 1.78
CA SER A 174 12.54 31.44 0.64
C SER A 174 14.04 31.44 0.31
N ASN A 175 14.88 31.15 1.30
CA ASN A 175 16.34 31.02 1.14
C ASN A 175 16.79 29.64 0.66
N GLY A 176 15.85 28.71 0.36
CA GLY A 176 16.14 27.35 -0.09
C GLY A 176 16.45 26.35 1.02
N THR A 177 16.42 26.76 2.30
CA THR A 177 16.59 25.82 3.42
C THR A 177 15.25 25.20 3.82
N MET A 178 15.29 24.03 4.47
CA MET A 178 14.14 23.38 5.07
C MET A 178 14.05 23.74 6.54
N GLN A 179 12.86 24.11 7.00
CA GLN A 179 12.59 24.38 8.42
C GLN A 179 11.50 23.45 8.92
N ARG A 180 11.60 23.04 10.18
CA ARG A 180 10.54 22.24 10.82
C ARG A 180 9.28 23.08 11.01
N MET A 181 8.13 22.46 10.71
CA MET A 181 6.84 23.08 10.89
C MET A 181 6.50 23.19 12.37
N ASP A 182 6.00 24.34 12.76
CA ASP A 182 5.45 24.63 14.09
C ASP A 182 4.13 25.40 13.98
N TYR A 183 3.61 25.91 15.11
CA TYR A 183 2.36 26.67 15.14
C TYR A 183 2.40 27.93 14.25
N ASN A 184 3.53 28.62 14.17
CA ASN A 184 3.65 29.90 13.47
C ASN A 184 4.24 29.77 12.06
N SER A 185 4.71 28.60 11.68
CA SER A 185 5.52 28.40 10.47
C SER A 185 5.09 27.16 9.68
N PRO A 186 4.85 27.25 8.37
CA PRO A 186 5.06 28.40 7.45
C PRO A 186 4.04 29.52 7.59
N HIS A 187 2.96 29.28 8.31
CA HIS A 187 1.86 30.23 8.57
C HIS A 187 1.30 29.93 9.96
N THR A 188 0.79 30.97 10.65
CA THR A 188 0.12 30.78 11.95
C THR A 188 -1.18 29.95 11.76
N LEU A 189 -1.18 28.73 12.29
CA LEU A 189 -2.28 27.79 12.14
C LEU A 189 -3.57 28.30 12.78
N GLN A 190 -4.68 28.02 12.11
CA GLN A 190 -6.04 28.36 12.56
C GLN A 190 -6.93 27.11 12.61
N VAL A 191 -8.01 27.19 13.37
CA VAL A 191 -8.96 26.06 13.56
C VAL A 191 -9.56 25.54 12.25
N ALA A 192 -9.72 26.39 11.23
CA ALA A 192 -10.26 25.96 9.94
C ALA A 192 -9.23 25.28 9.03
N ASP A 193 -7.93 25.41 9.31
CA ASP A 193 -6.88 24.89 8.46
C ASP A 193 -6.83 23.38 8.44
N PHE A 194 -6.21 22.84 7.40
CA PHE A 194 -5.86 21.43 7.35
C PHE A 194 -4.55 21.22 6.58
N PHE A 195 -3.87 20.16 6.91
CA PHE A 195 -2.70 19.70 6.15
C PHE A 195 -2.78 18.22 5.83
N TYR A 196 -2.08 17.83 4.78
CA TYR A 196 -2.11 16.46 4.27
C TYR A 196 -0.73 16.04 3.79
N PHE A 197 -0.47 14.74 3.86
CA PHE A 197 0.74 14.10 3.34
C PHE A 197 0.35 12.87 2.54
N SER A 198 1.05 12.65 1.44
CA SER A 198 0.90 11.46 0.61
C SER A 198 2.25 11.05 0.06
N GLY A 199 2.53 9.76 0.07
CA GLY A 199 3.77 9.23 -0.45
C GLY A 199 3.99 7.78 -0.10
N MET A 200 5.23 7.30 -0.26
CA MET A 200 5.58 5.91 0.00
C MET A 200 6.92 5.79 0.73
N TYR A 201 7.08 4.66 1.43
CA TYR A 201 8.35 4.25 2.04
C TYR A 201 8.46 2.72 2.05
N PHE A 202 9.67 2.22 2.30
CA PHE A 202 9.97 0.79 2.31
C PHE A 202 10.20 0.27 3.72
N LEU A 203 9.64 -0.91 4.00
CA LEU A 203 9.85 -1.64 5.26
C LEU A 203 11.18 -2.42 5.25
N SER A 204 11.69 -2.72 6.41
CA SER A 204 12.81 -3.64 6.64
C SER A 204 12.55 -5.07 6.19
#